data_4aaa133f026438e60c8ac31781242ea5
#
_entry.id   4aaa133f026438e60c8ac31781242ea5
#
_cell.length_a   1.000
_cell.length_b   1.000
_cell.length_c   1.000
_cell.angle_alpha   90.00
_cell.angle_beta   90.00
_cell.angle_gamma   90.00
#
_symmetry.space_group_name_H-M   'P 1'
#
loop_
_entity.id
_entity.type
_entity.pdbx_description
1 polymer ?
#
loop_
_entity_poly.entity_id
_entity_poly.type
_entity_poly.pdbx_seq_one_letter_code
_entity_poly.pdbx_strand_id
1 'polypeptide(L)'
;MNKVALIIGAGDAIGGAIAKKFAKQGMTVCVTRRTESKIIELAKEINQSGGKAFGFACDARKEEETISLFTQIEEEIGEIDVMVFNVGANVPMSILDTSSRKFSKIWEMACFAGFLNGREAAKHMIKRNKGTIIFTGATASMRGGANFAAFASAKHGLRALAQSMARELGPKSIHVCHVVIDAAVDTEWIRQIHPEYDKKIKTDGIVDPNHLADNYIYLHNQPRDAWTFELDLRPWQETW
;
A
#
# COMPACT_ATOMS: atom_id res chain seq x y z
N MET A 1 -12.21 4.04 21.66
CA MET A 1 -12.42 3.06 20.57
C MET A 1 -11.08 2.49 20.13
N ASN A 2 -11.05 1.24 19.64
CA ASN A 2 -9.83 0.62 19.14
C ASN A 2 -9.40 1.33 17.85
N LYS A 3 -8.12 1.68 17.76
CA LYS A 3 -7.54 2.23 16.54
C LYS A 3 -7.24 1.11 15.56
N VAL A 4 -7.68 1.26 14.32
CA VAL A 4 -7.52 0.29 13.26
C VAL A 4 -6.50 0.75 12.23
N ALA A 5 -5.60 -0.16 11.86
CA ALA A 5 -4.77 -0.05 10.66
C ALA A 5 -5.37 -0.93 9.57
N LEU A 6 -5.87 -0.33 8.50
CA LEU A 6 -6.41 -1.04 7.34
C LEU A 6 -5.36 -1.14 6.23
N ILE A 7 -4.99 -2.37 5.86
CA ILE A 7 -4.00 -2.65 4.82
C ILE A 7 -4.68 -3.24 3.60
N ILE A 8 -4.83 -2.43 2.55
CA ILE A 8 -5.39 -2.86 1.26
C ILE A 8 -4.29 -3.45 0.40
N GLY A 9 -4.41 -4.72 0.05
CA GLY A 9 -3.37 -5.47 -0.66
C GLY A 9 -2.30 -6.02 0.28
N ALA A 10 -2.72 -6.63 1.38
CA ALA A 10 -1.85 -7.31 2.33
C ALA A 10 -1.33 -8.65 1.76
N GLY A 11 -0.33 -8.55 0.88
CA GLY A 11 0.40 -9.69 0.34
C GLY A 11 1.47 -10.22 1.30
N ASP A 12 2.14 -11.29 0.87
CA ASP A 12 3.09 -12.04 1.70
C ASP A 12 4.40 -11.27 2.01
N ALA A 13 4.65 -10.16 1.30
CA ALA A 13 5.83 -9.31 1.48
C ALA A 13 5.46 -7.97 2.16
N ILE A 14 5.48 -6.86 1.40
CA ILE A 14 5.35 -5.49 1.92
C ILE A 14 4.08 -5.33 2.76
N GLY A 15 2.91 -5.69 2.21
CA GLY A 15 1.64 -5.49 2.92
C GLY A 15 1.54 -6.33 4.20
N GLY A 16 2.06 -7.56 4.20
CA GLY A 16 2.13 -8.40 5.40
C GLY A 16 3.10 -7.85 6.45
N ALA A 17 4.27 -7.36 6.02
CA ALA A 17 5.24 -6.73 6.92
C ALA A 17 4.66 -5.47 7.58
N ILE A 18 3.98 -4.60 6.80
CA ILE A 18 3.30 -3.41 7.31
C ILE A 18 2.23 -3.81 8.36
N ALA A 19 1.39 -4.81 8.04
CA ALA A 19 0.36 -5.30 8.95
C ALA A 19 0.95 -5.78 10.28
N LYS A 20 2.00 -6.60 10.24
CA LYS A 20 2.71 -7.10 11.43
C LYS A 20 3.32 -5.98 12.26
N LYS A 21 3.87 -4.94 11.63
CA LYS A 21 4.45 -3.79 12.34
C LYS A 21 3.36 -2.97 13.05
N PHE A 22 2.24 -2.66 12.40
CA PHE A 22 1.12 -1.97 13.05
C PHE A 22 0.54 -2.78 14.22
N ALA A 23 0.41 -4.12 14.07
CA ALA A 23 -0.02 -4.99 15.16
C ALA A 23 0.93 -4.94 16.37
N LYS A 24 2.26 -4.91 16.12
CA LYS A 24 3.27 -4.74 17.18
C LYS A 24 3.21 -3.40 17.89
N GLN A 25 2.65 -2.36 17.26
CA GLN A 25 2.37 -1.05 17.87
C GLN A 25 1.06 -1.05 18.69
N GLY A 26 0.39 -2.20 18.83
CA GLY A 26 -0.84 -2.35 19.60
C GLY A 26 -2.11 -1.93 18.84
N MET A 27 -2.02 -1.68 17.53
CA MET A 27 -3.21 -1.41 16.72
C MET A 27 -3.95 -2.70 16.37
N THR A 28 -5.27 -2.62 16.25
CA THR A 28 -6.04 -3.66 15.59
C THR A 28 -5.80 -3.57 14.09
N VAL A 29 -5.44 -4.67 13.43
CA VAL A 29 -5.10 -4.66 12.01
C VAL A 29 -6.19 -5.35 11.19
N CYS A 30 -6.70 -4.64 10.18
CA CYS A 30 -7.58 -5.22 9.16
C CYS A 30 -6.78 -5.40 7.86
N VAL A 31 -6.68 -6.63 7.38
CA VAL A 31 -5.89 -6.99 6.20
C VAL A 31 -6.80 -7.46 5.08
N THR A 32 -6.55 -6.97 3.86
CA THR A 32 -7.39 -7.33 2.72
C THR A 32 -6.59 -7.83 1.53
N ARG A 33 -7.14 -8.82 0.84
CA ARG A 33 -6.76 -9.26 -0.51
C ARG A 33 -7.89 -10.06 -1.14
N ARG A 34 -7.81 -10.33 -2.45
CA ARG A 34 -8.83 -11.10 -3.17
C ARG A 34 -8.90 -12.58 -2.79
N THR A 35 -7.78 -13.16 -2.35
CA THR A 35 -7.68 -14.59 -2.01
C THR A 35 -7.89 -14.77 -0.52
N GLU A 36 -9.05 -15.28 -0.15
CA GLU A 36 -9.49 -15.41 1.24
C GLU A 36 -8.56 -16.30 2.08
N SER A 37 -8.20 -17.49 1.59
CA SER A 37 -7.35 -18.42 2.33
C SER A 37 -6.04 -17.79 2.81
N LYS A 38 -5.35 -17.05 1.92
CA LYS A 38 -4.09 -16.39 2.26
C LYS A 38 -4.24 -15.23 3.25
N ILE A 39 -5.39 -14.57 3.27
CA ILE A 39 -5.62 -13.48 4.21
C ILE A 39 -5.96 -13.99 5.60
N ILE A 40 -6.64 -15.13 5.67
CA ILE A 40 -6.91 -15.85 6.93
C ILE A 40 -5.60 -16.30 7.57
N GLU A 41 -4.66 -16.84 6.79
CA GLU A 41 -3.33 -17.24 7.27
C GLU A 41 -2.55 -16.08 7.88
N LEU A 42 -2.50 -14.92 7.18
CA LEU A 42 -1.82 -13.73 7.70
C LEU A 42 -2.45 -13.20 8.99
N ALA A 43 -3.78 -13.12 9.04
CA ALA A 43 -4.47 -12.68 10.25
C ALA A 43 -4.22 -13.65 11.43
N LYS A 44 -4.23 -14.97 11.16
CA LYS A 44 -3.91 -16.01 12.17
C LYS A 44 -2.47 -15.87 12.70
N GLU A 45 -1.50 -15.66 11.80
CA GLU A 45 -0.09 -15.46 12.18
C GLU A 45 0.09 -14.25 13.10
N ILE A 46 -0.56 -13.12 12.76
CA ILE A 46 -0.53 -11.91 13.61
C ILE A 46 -1.15 -12.18 14.98
N ASN A 47 -2.30 -12.84 15.02
CA ASN A 47 -2.99 -13.17 16.27
C ASN A 47 -2.17 -14.14 17.14
N GLN A 48 -1.53 -15.14 16.54
CA GLN A 48 -0.64 -16.06 17.26
C GLN A 48 0.62 -15.38 17.83
N SER A 49 1.04 -14.27 17.20
CA SER A 49 2.17 -13.47 17.67
C SER A 49 1.78 -12.43 18.74
N GLY A 50 0.55 -12.50 19.26
CA GLY A 50 0.05 -11.60 20.33
C GLY A 50 -0.55 -10.28 19.81
N GLY A 51 -0.69 -10.11 18.51
CA GLY A 51 -1.41 -8.99 17.90
C GLY A 51 -2.92 -9.23 17.82
N LYS A 52 -3.65 -8.29 17.22
CA LYS A 52 -5.07 -8.42 16.90
C LYS A 52 -5.32 -8.12 15.43
N ALA A 53 -5.74 -9.11 14.65
CA ALA A 53 -5.95 -8.96 13.23
C ALA A 53 -7.24 -9.63 12.75
N PHE A 54 -7.86 -9.02 11.73
CA PHE A 54 -9.02 -9.52 10.99
C PHE A 54 -8.70 -9.55 9.50
N GLY A 55 -9.11 -10.61 8.82
CA GLY A 55 -8.91 -10.78 7.38
C GLY A 55 -10.20 -10.61 6.61
N PHE A 56 -10.16 -9.86 5.49
CA PHE A 56 -11.31 -9.62 4.63
C PHE A 56 -10.97 -9.93 3.17
N ALA A 57 -11.77 -10.78 2.54
CA ALA A 57 -11.71 -10.94 1.09
C ALA A 57 -12.38 -9.73 0.44
N CYS A 58 -11.62 -8.95 -0.34
CA CYS A 58 -12.13 -7.74 -1.00
C CYS A 58 -11.38 -7.50 -2.31
N ASP A 59 -12.10 -7.26 -3.38
CA ASP A 59 -11.54 -6.73 -4.60
C ASP A 59 -11.55 -5.19 -4.56
N ALA A 60 -10.42 -4.61 -4.24
CA ALA A 60 -10.24 -3.17 -4.09
C ALA A 60 -10.65 -2.32 -5.32
N ARG A 61 -10.89 -2.95 -6.47
CA ARG A 61 -11.37 -2.31 -7.71
C ARG A 61 -12.89 -2.16 -7.76
N LYS A 62 -13.60 -2.83 -6.87
CA LYS A 62 -15.06 -2.82 -6.83
C LYS A 62 -15.54 -1.84 -5.77
N GLU A 63 -16.26 -0.82 -6.21
CA GLU A 63 -16.73 0.26 -5.35
C GLU A 63 -17.62 -0.23 -4.22
N GLU A 64 -18.59 -1.09 -4.53
CA GLU A 64 -19.53 -1.63 -3.54
C GLU A 64 -18.84 -2.48 -2.48
N GLU A 65 -17.88 -3.34 -2.88
CA GLU A 65 -17.09 -4.14 -1.94
C GLU A 65 -16.22 -3.23 -1.05
N THR A 66 -15.65 -2.16 -1.60
CA THR A 66 -14.87 -1.18 -0.85
C THR A 66 -15.74 -0.44 0.16
N ILE A 67 -16.91 0.08 -0.24
CA ILE A 67 -17.85 0.76 0.67
C ILE A 67 -18.25 -0.16 1.82
N SER A 68 -18.67 -1.38 1.50
CA SER A 68 -19.08 -2.37 2.49
C SER A 68 -17.97 -2.70 3.49
N LEU A 69 -16.73 -2.89 3.01
CA LEU A 69 -15.56 -3.15 3.85
C LEU A 69 -15.31 -2.04 4.86
N PHE A 70 -15.28 -0.78 4.40
CA PHE A 70 -15.03 0.36 5.29
C PHE A 70 -16.14 0.53 6.32
N THR A 71 -17.40 0.41 5.91
CA THR A 71 -18.56 0.48 6.80
C THR A 71 -18.47 -0.60 7.87
N GLN A 72 -18.24 -1.85 7.48
CA GLN A 72 -18.13 -2.97 8.40
C GLN A 72 -17.01 -2.77 9.42
N ILE A 73 -15.82 -2.33 8.98
CA ILE A 73 -14.69 -2.11 9.90
C ILE A 73 -14.99 -1.00 10.89
N GLU A 74 -15.53 0.14 10.43
CA GLU A 74 -15.84 1.29 11.30
C GLU A 74 -16.96 0.97 12.31
N GLU A 75 -17.95 0.16 11.94
CA GLU A 75 -19.08 -0.19 12.81
C GLU A 75 -18.77 -1.34 13.78
N GLU A 76 -18.06 -2.38 13.31
CA GLU A 76 -17.92 -3.63 14.09
C GLU A 76 -16.56 -3.76 14.81
N ILE A 77 -15.49 -3.08 14.31
CA ILE A 77 -14.12 -3.27 14.81
C ILE A 77 -13.59 -2.03 15.50
N GLY A 78 -13.65 -0.88 14.82
CA GLY A 78 -13.19 0.39 15.34
C GLY A 78 -12.79 1.40 14.28
N GLU A 79 -12.36 2.58 14.72
CA GLU A 79 -12.01 3.70 13.85
C GLU A 79 -10.75 3.41 13.01
N ILE A 80 -10.83 3.55 11.70
CA ILE A 80 -9.67 3.42 10.79
C ILE A 80 -8.78 4.66 10.97
N ASP A 81 -7.75 4.55 11.80
CA ASP A 81 -6.79 5.63 12.10
C ASP A 81 -5.73 5.76 11.00
N VAL A 82 -5.39 4.63 10.33
CA VAL A 82 -4.53 4.59 9.15
C VAL A 82 -5.04 3.63 8.10
N MET A 83 -5.04 4.06 6.83
CA MET A 83 -5.26 3.22 5.66
C MET A 83 -4.01 3.20 4.80
N VAL A 84 -3.51 2.01 4.48
CA VAL A 84 -2.40 1.80 3.55
C VAL A 84 -2.91 1.13 2.28
N PHE A 85 -2.78 1.80 1.14
CA PHE A 85 -3.05 1.23 -0.17
C PHE A 85 -1.76 0.67 -0.77
N ASN A 86 -1.64 -0.67 -0.79
CA ASN A 86 -0.44 -1.39 -1.23
C ASN A 86 -0.74 -2.34 -2.41
N VAL A 87 -1.67 -1.96 -3.29
CA VAL A 87 -1.97 -2.76 -4.47
C VAL A 87 -1.04 -2.39 -5.62
N GLY A 88 -0.42 -3.40 -6.21
CA GLY A 88 0.45 -3.28 -7.36
C GLY A 88 -0.04 -4.12 -8.56
N ALA A 89 0.54 -3.84 -9.72
CA ALA A 89 0.31 -4.58 -10.96
C ALA A 89 1.56 -4.52 -11.84
N ASN A 90 2.71 -4.85 -11.28
CA ASN A 90 4.01 -4.79 -11.95
C ASN A 90 4.14 -5.95 -12.95
N VAL A 91 3.60 -5.75 -14.16
CA VAL A 91 3.66 -6.72 -15.25
C VAL A 91 4.41 -6.09 -16.43
N PRO A 92 5.62 -6.58 -16.77
CA PRO A 92 6.35 -6.09 -17.93
C PRO A 92 5.69 -6.57 -19.23
N MET A 93 5.44 -5.64 -20.15
CA MET A 93 4.93 -5.89 -21.51
C MET A 93 5.40 -4.78 -22.45
N SER A 94 5.78 -5.16 -23.67
CA SER A 94 6.07 -4.16 -24.69
C SER A 94 4.81 -3.34 -25.01
N ILE A 95 4.99 -2.11 -25.48
CA ILE A 95 3.85 -1.28 -25.85
C ILE A 95 3.03 -1.87 -26.98
N LEU A 96 3.67 -2.60 -27.90
CA LEU A 96 3.01 -3.23 -29.05
C LEU A 96 2.17 -4.47 -28.63
N ASP A 97 2.58 -5.20 -27.58
CA ASP A 97 1.89 -6.38 -27.07
C ASP A 97 0.87 -6.04 -25.97
N THR A 98 0.83 -4.78 -25.55
CA THR A 98 -0.09 -4.32 -24.49
C THR A 98 -1.49 -4.11 -25.07
N SER A 99 -2.39 -5.07 -24.90
CA SER A 99 -3.79 -4.89 -25.29
C SER A 99 -4.50 -3.84 -24.41
N SER A 100 -5.51 -3.16 -24.97
CA SER A 100 -6.35 -2.20 -24.22
C SER A 100 -6.92 -2.80 -22.93
N ARG A 101 -7.34 -4.07 -22.98
CA ARG A 101 -7.85 -4.80 -21.82
C ARG A 101 -6.79 -4.98 -20.72
N LYS A 102 -5.54 -5.28 -21.08
CA LYS A 102 -4.46 -5.43 -20.11
C LYS A 102 -4.08 -4.07 -19.51
N PHE A 103 -3.98 -3.03 -20.36
CA PHE A 103 -3.72 -1.67 -19.93
C PHE A 103 -4.75 -1.20 -18.90
N SER A 104 -6.05 -1.30 -19.25
CA SER A 104 -7.16 -0.91 -18.35
C SER A 104 -7.12 -1.67 -17.03
N LYS A 105 -6.91 -3.00 -17.06
CA LYS A 105 -6.84 -3.80 -15.83
C LYS A 105 -5.69 -3.41 -14.90
N ILE A 106 -4.53 -3.06 -15.45
CA ILE A 106 -3.39 -2.59 -14.66
C ILE A 106 -3.71 -1.22 -14.05
N TRP A 107 -4.32 -0.33 -14.81
CA TRP A 107 -4.73 0.98 -14.34
C TRP A 107 -5.81 0.89 -13.27
N GLU A 108 -6.82 0.06 -13.47
CA GLU A 108 -7.86 -0.22 -12.47
C GLU A 108 -7.27 -0.72 -11.15
N MET A 109 -6.27 -1.62 -11.21
CA MET A 109 -5.64 -2.16 -10.01
C MET A 109 -4.76 -1.14 -9.28
N ALA A 110 -3.89 -0.45 -10.00
CA ALA A 110 -2.83 0.33 -9.39
C ALA A 110 -3.19 1.82 -9.19
N CYS A 111 -4.23 2.34 -9.85
CA CYS A 111 -4.68 3.73 -9.75
C CYS A 111 -6.12 3.85 -9.29
N PHE A 112 -7.09 3.31 -10.06
CA PHE A 112 -8.52 3.47 -9.75
C PHE A 112 -8.91 2.86 -8.40
N ALA A 113 -8.40 1.67 -8.07
CA ALA A 113 -8.59 1.11 -6.74
C ALA A 113 -8.03 2.01 -5.63
N GLY A 114 -6.92 2.70 -5.89
CA GLY A 114 -6.38 3.72 -4.97
C GLY A 114 -7.34 4.87 -4.73
N PHE A 115 -8.00 5.34 -5.79
CA PHE A 115 -9.05 6.35 -5.68
C PHE A 115 -10.23 5.87 -4.82
N LEU A 116 -10.78 4.68 -5.11
CA LEU A 116 -11.92 4.15 -4.35
C LEU A 116 -11.60 4.04 -2.85
N ASN A 117 -10.50 3.40 -2.52
CA ASN A 117 -10.12 3.18 -1.11
C ASN A 117 -9.69 4.48 -0.40
N GLY A 118 -8.97 5.36 -1.08
CA GLY A 118 -8.59 6.67 -0.54
C GLY A 118 -9.80 7.55 -0.26
N ARG A 119 -10.79 7.56 -1.16
CA ARG A 119 -12.04 8.30 -0.99
C ARG A 119 -12.85 7.78 0.20
N GLU A 120 -13.00 6.45 0.34
CA GLU A 120 -13.75 5.89 1.47
C GLU A 120 -13.03 6.16 2.80
N ALA A 121 -11.71 6.00 2.86
CA ALA A 121 -10.94 6.39 4.03
C ALA A 121 -11.18 7.85 4.41
N ALA A 122 -11.10 8.76 3.43
CA ALA A 122 -11.33 10.18 3.65
C ALA A 122 -12.73 10.50 4.20
N LYS A 123 -13.80 9.86 3.68
CA LYS A 123 -15.18 10.05 4.15
C LYS A 123 -15.33 9.76 5.65
N HIS A 124 -14.68 8.72 6.16
CA HIS A 124 -14.73 8.37 7.58
C HIS A 124 -13.80 9.27 8.42
N MET A 125 -12.58 9.51 7.97
CA MET A 125 -11.57 10.31 8.68
C MET A 125 -11.96 11.78 8.83
N ILE A 126 -12.61 12.39 7.84
CA ILE A 126 -13.07 13.78 7.87
C ILE A 126 -14.04 14.02 9.03
N LYS A 127 -14.93 13.08 9.33
CA LYS A 127 -15.94 13.21 10.41
C LYS A 127 -15.31 13.44 11.79
N ARG A 128 -14.07 12.97 11.97
CA ARG A 128 -13.32 13.09 13.24
C ARG A 128 -12.06 13.97 13.14
N ASN A 129 -11.83 14.62 11.98
CA ASN A 129 -10.66 15.46 11.71
C ASN A 129 -9.33 14.79 12.06
N LYS A 130 -9.21 13.50 11.74
CA LYS A 130 -8.04 12.70 12.07
C LYS A 130 -7.95 11.46 11.17
N GLY A 131 -6.73 11.15 10.73
CA GLY A 131 -6.40 9.94 10.00
C GLY A 131 -5.15 10.08 9.16
N THR A 132 -4.64 8.92 8.70
CA THR A 132 -3.49 8.84 7.80
C THR A 132 -3.84 7.96 6.62
N ILE A 133 -3.58 8.45 5.40
CA ILE A 133 -3.76 7.71 4.15
C ILE A 133 -2.39 7.58 3.47
N ILE A 134 -1.90 6.34 3.30
CA ILE A 134 -0.59 6.08 2.71
C ILE A 134 -0.75 5.30 1.41
N PHE A 135 -0.27 5.87 0.31
CA PHE A 135 -0.25 5.20 -0.99
C PHE A 135 1.14 4.64 -1.27
N THR A 136 1.24 3.33 -1.49
CA THR A 136 2.48 2.69 -1.91
C THR A 136 2.72 2.93 -3.40
N GLY A 137 3.74 3.72 -3.67
CA GLY A 137 4.29 3.97 -5.00
C GLY A 137 5.35 2.96 -5.41
N ALA A 138 6.08 3.30 -6.44
CA ALA A 138 7.17 2.50 -7.00
C ALA A 138 8.11 3.41 -7.81
N THR A 139 9.25 2.90 -8.29
CA THR A 139 10.06 3.49 -9.38
C THR A 139 9.17 4.05 -10.49
N ALA A 140 8.16 3.26 -10.87
CA ALA A 140 7.18 3.60 -11.90
C ALA A 140 6.26 4.78 -11.56
N SER A 141 6.28 5.31 -10.33
CA SER A 141 5.62 6.57 -9.97
C SER A 141 6.42 7.80 -10.37
N MET A 142 7.71 7.64 -10.63
CA MET A 142 8.68 8.71 -10.86
C MET A 142 9.19 8.74 -12.30
N ARG A 143 9.34 7.57 -12.93
CA ARG A 143 9.84 7.42 -14.29
C ARG A 143 9.24 6.22 -15.00
N GLY A 144 9.02 6.35 -16.31
CA GLY A 144 8.60 5.25 -17.18
C GLY A 144 9.80 4.45 -17.64
N GLY A 145 9.79 3.13 -17.42
CA GLY A 145 10.76 2.21 -18.00
C GLY A 145 10.23 1.55 -19.28
N ALA A 146 11.13 1.09 -20.14
CA ALA A 146 10.74 0.24 -21.27
C ALA A 146 9.96 -0.98 -20.78
N ASN A 147 8.91 -1.37 -21.50
CA ASN A 147 7.99 -2.45 -21.16
C ASN A 147 7.07 -2.22 -19.94
N PHE A 148 7.05 -1.03 -19.36
CA PHE A 148 6.22 -0.73 -18.19
C PHE A 148 5.18 0.37 -18.42
N ALA A 149 4.81 0.67 -19.67
CA ALA A 149 3.92 1.77 -20.01
C ALA A 149 2.60 1.75 -19.20
N ALA A 150 1.92 0.62 -19.09
CA ALA A 150 0.68 0.48 -18.35
C ALA A 150 0.89 0.68 -16.83
N PHE A 151 1.92 0.09 -16.27
CA PHE A 151 2.23 0.18 -14.84
C PHE A 151 2.70 1.59 -14.47
N ALA A 152 3.57 2.19 -15.28
CA ALA A 152 4.07 3.55 -15.04
C ALA A 152 2.95 4.59 -15.13
N SER A 153 2.06 4.51 -16.14
CA SER A 153 0.92 5.42 -16.24
C SER A 153 -0.02 5.31 -15.03
N ALA A 154 -0.26 4.09 -14.53
CA ALA A 154 -1.10 3.86 -13.35
C ALA A 154 -0.44 4.39 -12.06
N LYS A 155 0.86 4.18 -11.86
CA LYS A 155 1.58 4.64 -10.67
C LYS A 155 1.83 6.15 -10.66
N HIS A 156 2.06 6.80 -11.82
CA HIS A 156 2.03 8.25 -11.92
C HIS A 156 0.64 8.82 -11.62
N GLY A 157 -0.43 8.16 -12.12
CA GLY A 157 -1.81 8.53 -11.78
C GLY A 157 -2.09 8.43 -10.28
N LEU A 158 -1.64 7.36 -9.63
CA LEU A 158 -1.77 7.19 -8.17
C LEU A 158 -1.00 8.29 -7.40
N ARG A 159 0.20 8.66 -7.84
CA ARG A 159 0.98 9.76 -7.25
C ARG A 159 0.26 11.09 -7.39
N ALA A 160 -0.29 11.40 -8.58
CA ALA A 160 -1.06 12.62 -8.82
C ALA A 160 -2.33 12.67 -7.96
N LEU A 161 -3.04 11.53 -7.81
CA LEU A 161 -4.17 11.39 -6.90
C LEU A 161 -3.76 11.70 -5.46
N ALA A 162 -2.68 11.11 -4.97
CA ALA A 162 -2.17 11.36 -3.62
C ALA A 162 -1.83 12.83 -3.40
N GLN A 163 -1.21 13.50 -4.39
CA GLN A 163 -0.91 14.94 -4.34
C GLN A 163 -2.16 15.81 -4.22
N SER A 164 -3.21 15.49 -4.98
CA SER A 164 -4.48 16.21 -4.94
C SER A 164 -5.16 16.01 -3.58
N MET A 165 -5.24 14.76 -3.13
CA MET A 165 -5.84 14.42 -1.82
C MET A 165 -5.08 15.07 -0.66
N ALA A 166 -3.74 15.12 -0.70
CA ALA A 166 -2.95 15.75 0.36
C ALA A 166 -3.29 17.24 0.52
N ARG A 167 -3.45 17.96 -0.60
CA ARG A 167 -3.82 19.39 -0.58
C ARG A 167 -5.24 19.63 -0.11
N GLU A 168 -6.17 18.77 -0.51
CA GLU A 168 -7.58 18.87 -0.13
C GLU A 168 -7.84 18.49 1.32
N LEU A 169 -7.17 17.44 1.82
CA LEU A 169 -7.44 16.81 3.09
C LEU A 169 -6.53 17.29 4.22
N GLY A 170 -5.34 17.81 3.91
CA GLY A 170 -4.42 18.39 4.89
C GLY A 170 -5.07 19.45 5.76
N PRO A 171 -5.79 20.45 5.21
CA PRO A 171 -6.53 21.43 6.00
C PRO A 171 -7.62 20.83 6.91
N LYS A 172 -8.06 19.61 6.61
CA LYS A 172 -9.02 18.83 7.41
C LYS A 172 -8.33 17.89 8.42
N SER A 173 -7.05 18.11 8.68
CA SER A 173 -6.23 17.32 9.60
C SER A 173 -6.06 15.84 9.24
N ILE A 174 -6.06 15.51 7.95
CA ILE A 174 -5.81 14.16 7.45
C ILE A 174 -4.47 14.15 6.73
N HIS A 175 -3.56 13.30 7.20
CA HIS A 175 -2.25 13.12 6.61
C HIS A 175 -2.33 12.19 5.41
N VAL A 176 -2.05 12.70 4.21
CA VAL A 176 -1.96 11.89 2.99
C VAL A 176 -0.53 11.86 2.52
N CYS A 177 0.05 10.66 2.36
CA CYS A 177 1.42 10.48 1.90
C CYS A 177 1.55 9.42 0.81
N HIS A 178 2.63 9.56 0.04
CA HIS A 178 3.02 8.66 -1.04
C HIS A 178 4.42 8.12 -0.76
N VAL A 179 4.56 6.79 -0.72
CA VAL A 179 5.86 6.13 -0.48
C VAL A 179 6.38 5.57 -1.78
N VAL A 180 7.44 6.14 -2.31
CA VAL A 180 8.14 5.63 -3.49
C VAL A 180 9.06 4.50 -3.06
N ILE A 181 8.80 3.28 -3.52
CA ILE A 181 9.71 2.14 -3.36
C ILE A 181 10.49 2.00 -4.66
N ASP A 182 11.67 2.60 -4.71
CA ASP A 182 12.56 2.57 -5.88
C ASP A 182 13.58 1.44 -5.72
N ALA A 183 13.08 0.21 -5.75
CA ALA A 183 13.87 -0.97 -5.45
C ALA A 183 13.23 -2.28 -5.93
N ALA A 184 14.06 -3.31 -6.08
CA ALA A 184 13.62 -4.70 -5.97
C ALA A 184 13.43 -5.03 -4.48
N VAL A 185 12.26 -5.56 -4.13
CA VAL A 185 11.92 -5.95 -2.75
C VAL A 185 12.01 -7.46 -2.61
N ASP A 186 12.54 -7.96 -1.51
CA ASP A 186 12.65 -9.39 -1.24
C ASP A 186 11.28 -10.05 -1.18
N THR A 187 10.91 -10.66 -2.28
CA THR A 187 9.68 -11.43 -2.47
C THR A 187 10.01 -12.74 -3.13
N GLU A 188 9.17 -13.76 -2.96
CA GLU A 188 9.35 -15.03 -3.64
C GLU A 188 9.47 -14.85 -5.17
N TRP A 189 8.67 -13.95 -5.75
CA TRP A 189 8.72 -13.63 -7.17
C TRP A 189 10.07 -13.02 -7.58
N ILE A 190 10.61 -12.05 -6.83
CA ILE A 190 11.91 -11.43 -7.10
C ILE A 190 13.04 -12.45 -6.95
N ARG A 191 12.99 -13.35 -5.96
CA ARG A 191 13.96 -14.44 -5.78
C ARG A 191 14.04 -15.33 -7.02
N GLN A 192 12.92 -15.58 -7.69
CA GLN A 192 12.85 -16.43 -8.86
C GLN A 192 13.30 -15.74 -10.16
N ILE A 193 13.04 -14.43 -10.31
CA ILE A 193 13.22 -13.76 -11.60
C ILE A 193 14.42 -12.81 -11.66
N HIS A 194 14.92 -12.32 -10.52
CA HIS A 194 15.98 -11.32 -10.53
C HIS A 194 17.36 -11.97 -10.80
N PRO A 195 18.03 -11.64 -11.90
CA PRO A 195 19.22 -12.40 -12.36
C PRO A 195 20.41 -12.28 -11.41
N GLU A 196 20.49 -11.22 -10.62
CA GLU A 196 21.56 -10.98 -9.64
C GLU A 196 21.09 -11.05 -8.19
N TYR A 197 19.98 -11.75 -7.92
CA TYR A 197 19.38 -11.79 -6.57
C TYR A 197 20.41 -12.18 -5.51
N ASP A 198 21.11 -13.32 -5.67
CA ASP A 198 22.08 -13.88 -4.68
C ASP A 198 23.25 -12.95 -4.39
N LYS A 199 23.63 -12.12 -5.34
CA LYS A 199 24.69 -11.11 -5.19
C LYS A 199 24.14 -9.88 -4.47
N LYS A 200 23.03 -9.35 -4.94
CA LYS A 200 22.44 -8.09 -4.43
C LYS A 200 21.91 -8.22 -3.01
N ILE A 201 21.33 -9.37 -2.64
CA ILE A 201 20.85 -9.58 -1.25
C ILE A 201 21.97 -9.53 -0.23
N LYS A 202 23.19 -9.96 -0.60
CA LYS A 202 24.37 -9.94 0.28
C LYS A 202 25.02 -8.56 0.42
N THR A 203 24.63 -7.61 -0.41
CA THR A 203 25.22 -6.27 -0.47
C THR A 203 24.17 -5.19 -0.24
N ASP A 204 23.03 -5.53 0.41
CA ASP A 204 21.90 -4.64 0.69
C ASP A 204 21.31 -3.97 -0.56
N GLY A 205 21.41 -4.63 -1.72
CA GLY A 205 20.84 -4.17 -2.99
C GLY A 205 19.40 -4.66 -3.25
N ILE A 206 18.86 -5.51 -2.37
CA ILE A 206 17.47 -5.96 -2.33
C ILE A 206 16.87 -5.53 -1.00
N VAL A 207 15.72 -4.89 -1.01
CA VAL A 207 15.13 -4.33 0.21
C VAL A 207 14.34 -5.39 0.98
N ASP A 208 14.59 -5.48 2.29
CA ASP A 208 13.77 -6.26 3.22
C ASP A 208 12.40 -5.57 3.42
N PRO A 209 11.27 -6.26 3.21
CA PRO A 209 9.95 -5.72 3.48
C PRO A 209 9.76 -5.17 4.91
N ASN A 210 10.48 -5.73 5.90
CA ASN A 210 10.39 -5.25 7.28
C ASN A 210 11.01 -3.87 7.45
N HIS A 211 12.11 -3.57 6.77
CA HIS A 211 12.73 -2.24 6.79
C HIS A 211 11.84 -1.20 6.10
N LEU A 212 11.12 -1.59 5.03
CA LEU A 212 10.12 -0.72 4.43
C LEU A 212 8.98 -0.42 5.42
N ALA A 213 8.49 -1.44 6.10
CA ALA A 213 7.34 -1.32 7.01
C ALA A 213 7.58 -0.34 8.17
N ASP A 214 8.81 -0.18 8.65
CA ASP A 214 9.17 0.79 9.69
C ASP A 214 8.87 2.23 9.26
N ASN A 215 9.04 2.54 7.96
CA ASN A 215 8.73 3.86 7.43
C ASN A 215 7.24 4.18 7.41
N TYR A 216 6.37 3.18 7.26
CA TYR A 216 4.91 3.40 7.35
C TYR A 216 4.47 3.74 8.76
N ILE A 217 5.10 3.13 9.78
CA ILE A 217 4.90 3.48 11.18
C ILE A 217 5.39 4.91 11.45
N TYR A 218 6.59 5.25 10.95
CA TYR A 218 7.15 6.60 11.07
C TYR A 218 6.21 7.66 10.48
N LEU A 219 5.73 7.47 9.25
CA LEU A 219 4.80 8.40 8.59
C LEU A 219 3.50 8.58 9.37
N HIS A 220 2.91 7.46 9.87
CA HIS A 220 1.68 7.54 10.65
C HIS A 220 1.83 8.34 11.95
N ASN A 221 2.99 8.24 12.60
CA ASN A 221 3.26 8.87 13.89
C ASN A 221 3.81 10.30 13.80
N GLN A 222 3.96 10.87 12.62
CA GLN A 222 4.47 12.23 12.47
C GLN A 222 3.55 13.28 13.12
N PRO A 223 4.13 14.29 13.81
CA PRO A 223 3.37 15.40 14.32
C PRO A 223 2.79 16.26 13.18
N ARG A 224 1.68 16.93 13.45
CA ARG A 224 0.92 17.69 12.43
C ARG A 224 1.68 18.85 11.79
N ASP A 225 2.66 19.40 12.46
CA ASP A 225 3.50 20.50 12.00
C ASP A 225 4.68 20.06 11.12
N ALA A 226 4.87 18.73 10.94
CA ALA A 226 5.98 18.17 10.19
C ALA A 226 5.57 16.92 9.38
N TRP A 227 4.51 17.00 8.60
CA TRP A 227 4.06 15.90 7.75
C TRP A 227 4.88 15.76 6.47
N THR A 228 5.33 14.55 6.18
CA THR A 228 5.94 14.16 4.92
C THR A 228 4.85 13.84 3.90
N PHE A 229 4.85 14.51 2.75
CA PHE A 229 3.97 14.12 1.65
C PHE A 229 4.55 12.94 0.85
N GLU A 230 5.83 13.00 0.48
CA GLU A 230 6.47 11.96 -0.34
C GLU A 230 7.76 11.48 0.30
N LEU A 231 7.90 10.17 0.46
CA LEU A 231 9.07 9.51 1.00
C LEU A 231 9.64 8.56 -0.06
N ASP A 232 10.90 8.72 -0.40
CA ASP A 232 11.62 7.91 -1.37
C ASP A 232 12.53 6.91 -0.66
N LEU A 233 12.30 5.62 -0.89
CA LEU A 233 13.03 4.52 -0.26
C LEU A 233 13.73 3.68 -1.33
N ARG A 234 15.05 3.54 -1.20
CA ARG A 234 15.87 2.78 -2.15
C ARG A 234 17.10 2.17 -1.48
N PRO A 235 17.67 1.10 -2.03
CA PRO A 235 19.00 0.65 -1.66
C PRO A 235 20.06 1.73 -1.94
N TRP A 236 21.12 1.76 -1.16
CA TRP A 236 22.23 2.68 -1.38
C TRP A 236 22.93 2.52 -2.74
N GLN A 237 22.79 1.33 -3.36
CA GLN A 237 23.37 1.00 -4.67
C GLN A 237 22.43 1.33 -5.86
N GLU A 238 21.18 1.80 -5.61
CA GLU A 238 20.25 2.07 -6.69
C GLU A 238 20.73 3.29 -7.50
N THR A 239 20.69 3.12 -8.82
CA THR A 239 21.08 4.19 -9.77
C THR A 239 19.85 4.95 -10.26
N TRP A 240 20.03 6.25 -10.44
CA TRP A 240 18.95 7.16 -10.86
C TRP A 240 18.76 7.18 -12.36
#